data_610d8cff13ab72304cbc01604a7318ea
#
_entry.id   610d8cff13ab72304cbc01604a7318ea
#
_cell.length_a   1.000
_cell.length_b   1.000
_cell.length_c   1.000
_cell.angle_alpha   90.00
_cell.angle_beta   90.00
_cell.angle_gamma   90.00
#
_symmetry.space_group_name_H-M   'P 1'
#
loop_
_entity.id
_entity.type
_entity.pdbx_description
1 polymer ?
#
loop_
_entity_poly.entity_id
_entity_poly.type
_entity_poly.pdbx_seq_one_letter_code
_entity_poly.pdbx_strand_id
1 'polypeptide(L)'
;LSRGLGDVYKRQSIANITAELLGIHHDKVSVLIGDTATIGYSNLTGGSRVLFASAMVVTESAKIVIKQLKQRAAKIWGIDEEAIEWENGEARPAGDNAGKFAPLTLAELAEKATATGGPIGAGYQVNTEGAEGGFATHICDVEVDIDLGIVRVKRYTSIQDVGKAIHPDYVEGQLHGGCVQGIGWALSEEYIYNKDGHLDNTGFLDYRMPVCSDLPMLDTVLIEIPNPKHPQGVRGVGEVPLVPPLAAISNAVYQAIGKRSYSLPMSPPKVLKIIEGN
;
A
#
# COMPACT_ATOMS: atom_id res chain seq x y z
N LEU A 1 -4.38 -16.78 -9.24
CA LEU A 1 -3.56 -16.66 -8.02
C LEU A 1 -4.38 -15.95 -6.94
N SER A 2 -4.84 -16.72 -5.95
CA SER A 2 -5.48 -16.15 -4.77
C SER A 2 -4.50 -15.19 -4.11
N ARG A 3 -4.83 -13.90 -4.11
CA ARG A 3 -4.16 -12.94 -3.27
C ARG A 3 -4.72 -13.15 -1.88
N GLY A 4 -3.86 -13.58 -0.95
CA GLY A 4 -4.27 -13.92 0.40
C GLY A 4 -4.95 -12.77 1.16
N LEU A 5 -5.31 -13.03 2.40
CA LEU A 5 -5.99 -12.08 3.31
C LEU A 5 -5.26 -10.73 3.44
N GLY A 6 -3.95 -10.67 3.15
CA GLY A 6 -3.16 -9.42 3.12
C GLY A 6 -3.65 -8.35 2.13
N ASP A 7 -4.53 -8.68 1.18
CA ASP A 7 -5.12 -7.70 0.26
C ASP A 7 -6.45 -7.11 0.76
N VAL A 8 -6.94 -7.49 1.94
CA VAL A 8 -8.22 -7.00 2.48
C VAL A 8 -8.22 -5.48 2.64
N TYR A 9 -7.15 -4.88 3.15
CA TYR A 9 -7.02 -3.42 3.28
C TYR A 9 -6.96 -2.69 1.93
N LYS A 10 -6.54 -3.35 0.85
CA LYS A 10 -6.52 -2.76 -0.50
C LYS A 10 -7.92 -2.63 -1.10
N ARG A 11 -8.90 -3.41 -0.64
CA ARG A 11 -10.30 -3.23 -1.03
C ARG A 11 -10.78 -1.83 -0.72
N GLN A 12 -10.47 -1.32 0.47
CA GLN A 12 -10.84 0.03 0.87
C GLN A 12 -10.20 1.10 -0.03
N SER A 13 -8.91 0.98 -0.31
CA SER A 13 -8.22 1.92 -1.20
C SER A 13 -8.78 1.91 -2.62
N ILE A 14 -9.11 0.73 -3.15
CA ILE A 14 -9.76 0.59 -4.47
C ILE A 14 -11.16 1.19 -4.45
N ALA A 15 -11.94 0.95 -3.39
CA ALA A 15 -13.26 1.55 -3.22
C ALA A 15 -13.19 3.08 -3.16
N ASN A 16 -12.23 3.63 -2.41
CA ASN A 16 -12.03 5.07 -2.30
C ASN A 16 -11.68 5.71 -3.67
N ILE A 17 -10.73 5.13 -4.41
CA ILE A 17 -10.36 5.61 -5.75
C ILE A 17 -11.57 5.55 -6.70
N THR A 18 -12.30 4.43 -6.71
CA THR A 18 -13.48 4.27 -7.56
C THR A 18 -14.57 5.28 -7.22
N ALA A 19 -14.81 5.46 -5.91
CA ALA A 19 -15.80 6.41 -5.41
C ALA A 19 -15.47 7.85 -5.79
N GLU A 20 -14.20 8.25 -5.61
CA GLU A 20 -13.70 9.58 -5.99
C GLU A 20 -13.87 9.84 -7.49
N LEU A 21 -13.48 8.87 -8.33
CA LEU A 21 -13.58 8.99 -9.80
C LEU A 21 -15.04 9.06 -10.30
N LEU A 22 -15.93 8.29 -9.68
CA LEU A 22 -17.35 8.27 -10.06
C LEU A 22 -18.17 9.35 -9.37
N GLY A 23 -17.64 10.04 -8.35
CA GLY A 23 -18.36 11.04 -7.57
C GLY A 23 -19.46 10.45 -6.67
N ILE A 24 -19.26 9.24 -6.14
CA ILE A 24 -20.22 8.54 -5.27
C ILE A 24 -19.60 8.22 -3.91
N HIS A 25 -20.42 7.86 -2.92
CA HIS A 25 -19.91 7.43 -1.62
C HIS A 25 -19.24 6.05 -1.70
N HIS A 26 -18.13 5.85 -1.00
CA HIS A 26 -17.34 4.59 -1.04
C HIS A 26 -18.14 3.36 -0.60
N ASP A 27 -19.13 3.48 0.27
CA ASP A 27 -20.02 2.39 0.69
C ASP A 27 -20.89 1.84 -0.46
N LYS A 28 -20.99 2.58 -1.56
CA LYS A 28 -21.68 2.14 -2.78
C LYS A 28 -20.81 1.32 -3.70
N VAL A 29 -19.52 1.15 -3.37
CA VAL A 29 -18.55 0.40 -4.17
C VAL A 29 -18.29 -0.95 -3.53
N SER A 30 -18.69 -2.03 -4.20
CA SER A 30 -18.37 -3.39 -3.78
C SER A 30 -17.12 -3.89 -4.53
N VAL A 31 -16.07 -4.24 -3.79
CA VAL A 31 -14.81 -4.70 -4.36
C VAL A 31 -14.66 -6.20 -4.17
N LEU A 32 -14.49 -6.94 -5.28
CA LEU A 32 -14.19 -8.37 -5.27
C LEU A 32 -12.71 -8.60 -5.53
N ILE A 33 -12.05 -9.33 -4.61
CA ILE A 33 -10.63 -9.71 -4.71
C ILE A 33 -10.50 -11.18 -4.33
N GLY A 34 -9.61 -11.89 -5.02
CA GLY A 34 -9.27 -13.27 -4.68
C GLY A 34 -10.17 -14.35 -5.29
N ASP A 35 -11.12 -13.96 -6.10
CA ASP A 35 -11.96 -14.89 -6.85
C ASP A 35 -11.40 -15.09 -8.27
N THR A 36 -10.73 -16.22 -8.50
CA THR A 36 -10.10 -16.54 -9.78
C THR A 36 -11.11 -16.87 -10.91
N ALA A 37 -12.38 -17.04 -10.58
CA ALA A 37 -13.43 -17.26 -11.57
C ALA A 37 -13.95 -15.95 -12.18
N THR A 38 -13.83 -14.84 -11.47
CA THR A 38 -14.43 -13.55 -11.86
C THR A 38 -13.43 -12.47 -12.20
N ILE A 39 -12.16 -12.62 -11.79
CA ILE A 39 -11.11 -11.62 -12.02
C ILE A 39 -10.14 -12.07 -13.12
N GLY A 40 -9.61 -11.11 -13.87
CA GLY A 40 -8.56 -11.35 -14.86
C GLY A 40 -7.20 -11.70 -14.25
N TYR A 41 -6.23 -11.99 -15.12
CA TYR A 41 -4.86 -12.27 -14.70
C TYR A 41 -4.23 -11.06 -14.01
N SER A 42 -3.54 -11.34 -12.92
CA SER A 42 -2.67 -10.39 -12.25
C SER A 42 -1.39 -11.09 -11.82
N ASN A 43 -0.26 -10.44 -12.02
CA ASN A 43 1.03 -10.95 -11.56
C ASN A 43 1.09 -11.03 -10.02
N LEU A 44 2.16 -11.62 -9.49
CA LEU A 44 2.38 -11.80 -8.05
C LEU A 44 2.25 -10.50 -7.25
N THR A 45 1.93 -10.63 -5.97
CA THR A 45 2.04 -9.54 -4.99
C THR A 45 3.46 -9.49 -4.46
N GLY A 46 4.22 -8.46 -4.84
CA GLY A 46 5.61 -8.23 -4.45
C GLY A 46 6.10 -6.89 -4.98
N GLY A 47 7.14 -6.33 -4.39
CA GLY A 47 7.65 -5.00 -4.75
C GLY A 47 6.67 -3.86 -4.48
N SER A 48 5.70 -4.06 -3.60
CA SER A 48 4.66 -3.08 -3.23
C SER A 48 3.80 -2.58 -4.40
N ARG A 49 3.71 -3.38 -5.48
CA ARG A 49 3.10 -2.97 -6.76
C ARG A 49 1.57 -3.04 -6.81
N VAL A 50 0.91 -3.71 -5.86
CA VAL A 50 -0.50 -4.08 -6.06
C VAL A 50 -1.42 -2.87 -6.14
N LEU A 51 -1.33 -1.92 -5.18
CA LEU A 51 -2.16 -0.71 -5.25
C LEU A 51 -1.76 0.15 -6.45
N PHE A 52 -0.48 0.26 -6.75
CA PHE A 52 0.04 0.99 -7.92
C PHE A 52 -0.62 0.49 -9.22
N ALA A 53 -0.53 -0.82 -9.49
CA ALA A 53 -1.11 -1.40 -10.70
C ALA A 53 -2.65 -1.35 -10.71
N SER A 54 -3.29 -1.65 -9.57
CA SER A 54 -4.75 -1.68 -9.49
C SER A 54 -5.37 -0.31 -9.64
N ALA A 55 -4.75 0.73 -9.08
CA ALA A 55 -5.24 2.11 -9.21
C ALA A 55 -5.19 2.60 -10.67
N MET A 56 -4.17 2.22 -11.43
CA MET A 56 -4.12 2.51 -12.87
C MET A 56 -5.29 1.84 -13.63
N VAL A 57 -5.51 0.54 -13.38
CA VAL A 57 -6.61 -0.19 -14.03
C VAL A 57 -7.96 0.40 -13.67
N VAL A 58 -8.18 0.69 -12.39
CA VAL A 58 -9.45 1.28 -11.91
C VAL A 58 -9.67 2.66 -12.51
N THR A 59 -8.63 3.49 -12.59
CA THR A 59 -8.74 4.84 -13.18
C THR A 59 -9.16 4.76 -14.65
N GLU A 60 -8.52 3.92 -15.45
CA GLU A 60 -8.86 3.78 -16.87
C GLU A 60 -10.24 3.12 -17.08
N SER A 61 -10.56 2.11 -16.28
CA SER A 61 -11.89 1.50 -16.32
C SER A 61 -13.00 2.49 -15.95
N ALA A 62 -12.78 3.33 -14.93
CA ALA A 62 -13.74 4.36 -14.53
C ALA A 62 -13.97 5.39 -15.65
N LYS A 63 -12.92 5.82 -16.36
CA LYS A 63 -13.07 6.71 -17.53
C LYS A 63 -13.96 6.10 -18.60
N ILE A 64 -13.79 4.80 -18.88
CA ILE A 64 -14.62 4.09 -19.88
C ILE A 64 -16.07 4.00 -19.39
N VAL A 65 -16.29 3.70 -18.11
CA VAL A 65 -17.64 3.67 -17.51
C VAL A 65 -18.30 5.04 -17.57
N ILE A 66 -17.59 6.12 -17.18
CA ILE A 66 -18.11 7.49 -17.26
C ILE A 66 -18.48 7.86 -18.70
N LYS A 67 -17.66 7.50 -19.68
CA LYS A 67 -17.99 7.70 -21.09
C LYS A 67 -19.28 6.98 -21.48
N GLN A 68 -19.43 5.71 -21.08
CA GLN A 68 -20.70 4.98 -21.34
C GLN A 68 -21.90 5.64 -20.65
N LEU A 69 -21.77 6.10 -19.40
CA LEU A 69 -22.82 6.81 -18.68
C LEU A 69 -23.23 8.10 -19.41
N LYS A 70 -22.28 8.89 -19.89
CA LYS A 70 -22.54 10.08 -20.72
C LYS A 70 -23.29 9.71 -22.00
N GLN A 71 -22.87 8.64 -22.68
CA GLN A 71 -23.56 8.13 -23.88
C GLN A 71 -25.02 7.71 -23.59
N ARG A 72 -25.29 7.15 -22.40
CA ARG A 72 -26.67 6.80 -22.00
C ARG A 72 -27.50 8.04 -21.77
N ALA A 73 -26.94 9.05 -21.07
CA ALA A 73 -27.59 10.34 -20.87
C ALA A 73 -27.86 11.07 -22.21
N ALA A 74 -26.90 11.04 -23.13
CA ALA A 74 -27.06 11.59 -24.48
C ALA A 74 -28.26 11.00 -25.20
N LYS A 75 -28.43 9.68 -25.17
CA LYS A 75 -29.59 9.00 -25.76
C LYS A 75 -30.91 9.34 -25.10
N ILE A 76 -30.91 9.53 -23.76
CA ILE A 76 -32.12 9.88 -23.00
C ILE A 76 -32.57 11.30 -23.33
N TRP A 77 -31.60 12.22 -23.40
CA TRP A 77 -31.91 13.66 -23.67
C TRP A 77 -31.97 14.02 -25.16
N GLY A 78 -31.46 13.15 -26.05
CA GLY A 78 -31.41 13.45 -27.49
C GLY A 78 -30.42 14.56 -27.84
N ILE A 79 -29.27 14.64 -27.14
CA ILE A 79 -28.19 15.60 -27.35
C ILE A 79 -26.85 14.89 -27.58
N ASP A 80 -25.84 15.63 -28.03
CA ASP A 80 -24.50 15.09 -28.24
C ASP A 80 -23.78 14.74 -26.93
N GLU A 81 -22.92 13.72 -26.94
CA GLU A 81 -22.14 13.28 -25.77
C GLU A 81 -21.21 14.39 -25.24
N GLU A 82 -20.67 15.21 -26.14
CA GLU A 82 -19.78 16.32 -25.81
C GLU A 82 -20.49 17.44 -25.04
N ALA A 83 -21.81 17.51 -25.15
CA ALA A 83 -22.66 18.47 -24.41
C ALA A 83 -23.05 17.93 -23.02
N ILE A 84 -22.36 16.90 -22.50
CA ILE A 84 -22.63 16.30 -21.20
C ILE A 84 -21.35 16.25 -20.38
N GLU A 85 -21.45 16.70 -19.15
CA GLU A 85 -20.42 16.55 -18.12
C GLU A 85 -20.81 15.47 -17.10
N TRP A 86 -19.81 14.83 -16.52
CA TRP A 86 -19.99 13.93 -15.39
C TRP A 86 -19.41 14.59 -14.15
N GLU A 87 -20.25 14.89 -13.18
CA GLU A 87 -19.85 15.57 -11.96
C GLU A 87 -20.68 15.06 -10.77
N ASN A 88 -20.01 14.78 -9.64
CA ASN A 88 -20.64 14.37 -8.38
C ASN A 88 -21.61 13.18 -8.52
N GLY A 89 -21.28 12.19 -9.35
CA GLY A 89 -22.07 10.98 -9.54
C GLY A 89 -23.28 11.16 -10.48
N GLU A 90 -23.32 12.24 -11.23
CA GLU A 90 -24.43 12.59 -12.12
C GLU A 90 -23.94 13.02 -13.50
N ALA A 91 -24.69 12.65 -14.53
CA ALA A 91 -24.59 13.26 -15.83
C ALA A 91 -25.35 14.60 -15.82
N ARG A 92 -24.71 15.66 -16.30
CA ARG A 92 -25.28 17.02 -16.37
C ARG A 92 -25.21 17.57 -17.79
N PRO A 93 -26.25 18.18 -18.31
CA PRO A 93 -26.16 18.88 -19.59
C PRO A 93 -25.26 20.11 -19.45
N ALA A 94 -24.36 20.31 -20.43
CA ALA A 94 -23.37 21.36 -20.43
C ALA A 94 -23.51 22.29 -21.67
N GLY A 95 -22.73 23.36 -21.69
CA GLY A 95 -22.76 24.34 -22.79
C GLY A 95 -24.13 24.91 -23.04
N ASP A 96 -24.54 24.96 -24.30
CA ASP A 96 -25.87 25.49 -24.72
C ASP A 96 -27.05 24.67 -24.18
N ASN A 97 -26.80 23.48 -23.64
CA ASN A 97 -27.84 22.64 -23.06
C ASN A 97 -27.92 22.74 -21.53
N ALA A 98 -27.07 23.54 -20.90
CA ALA A 98 -27.09 23.72 -19.46
C ALA A 98 -28.48 24.15 -18.96
N GLY A 99 -29.01 23.43 -17.98
CA GLY A 99 -30.32 23.69 -17.37
C GLY A 99 -31.55 23.26 -18.20
N LYS A 100 -31.39 22.73 -19.42
CA LYS A 100 -32.51 22.24 -20.23
C LYS A 100 -33.08 20.90 -19.78
N PHE A 101 -32.29 20.10 -19.12
CA PHE A 101 -32.65 18.76 -18.61
C PHE A 101 -32.27 18.64 -17.15
N ALA A 102 -33.02 17.88 -16.37
CA ALA A 102 -32.63 17.51 -15.02
C ALA A 102 -31.41 16.57 -15.07
N PRO A 103 -30.43 16.74 -14.17
CA PRO A 103 -29.31 15.79 -14.05
C PRO A 103 -29.81 14.38 -13.83
N LEU A 104 -29.01 13.40 -14.30
CA LEU A 104 -29.30 11.97 -14.13
C LEU A 104 -28.19 11.35 -13.27
N THR A 105 -28.57 10.79 -12.15
CA THR A 105 -27.69 10.04 -11.26
C THR A 105 -27.21 8.73 -11.89
N LEU A 106 -26.10 8.19 -11.41
CA LEU A 106 -25.62 6.87 -11.78
C LEU A 106 -26.73 5.80 -11.64
N ALA A 107 -27.50 5.85 -10.55
CA ALA A 107 -28.58 4.90 -10.30
C ALA A 107 -29.70 4.99 -11.36
N GLU A 108 -30.15 6.19 -11.69
CA GLU A 108 -31.18 6.43 -12.72
C GLU A 108 -30.71 6.00 -14.12
N LEU A 109 -29.42 6.23 -14.44
CA LEU A 109 -28.82 5.75 -15.69
C LEU A 109 -28.72 4.22 -15.73
N ALA A 110 -28.38 3.59 -14.61
CA ALA A 110 -28.33 2.14 -14.50
C ALA A 110 -29.72 1.50 -14.64
N GLU A 111 -30.75 2.09 -14.03
CA GLU A 111 -32.14 1.64 -14.18
C GLU A 111 -32.61 1.69 -15.65
N LYS A 112 -32.20 2.71 -16.38
CA LYS A 112 -32.53 2.89 -17.81
C LYS A 112 -31.56 2.16 -18.76
N ALA A 113 -30.58 1.43 -18.24
CA ALA A 113 -29.51 0.81 -19.04
C ALA A 113 -30.07 -0.13 -20.13
N THR A 114 -31.05 -0.97 -19.80
CA THR A 114 -31.66 -1.92 -20.75
C THR A 114 -32.25 -1.21 -21.98
N ALA A 115 -32.93 -0.09 -21.78
CA ALA A 115 -33.55 0.69 -22.85
C ALA A 115 -32.54 1.54 -23.66
N THR A 116 -31.36 1.80 -23.11
CA THR A 116 -30.37 2.70 -23.71
C THR A 116 -29.15 1.99 -24.31
N GLY A 117 -29.04 0.65 -24.17
CA GLY A 117 -28.01 -0.15 -24.83
C GLY A 117 -27.41 -1.26 -23.95
N GLY A 118 -28.11 -1.69 -22.90
CA GLY A 118 -27.72 -2.81 -22.04
C GLY A 118 -26.79 -2.45 -20.87
N PRO A 119 -26.25 -3.44 -20.18
CA PRO A 119 -25.40 -3.25 -19.00
C PRO A 119 -24.22 -2.30 -19.26
N ILE A 120 -23.85 -1.54 -18.23
CA ILE A 120 -22.70 -0.65 -18.26
C ILE A 120 -21.55 -1.36 -17.56
N GLY A 121 -20.40 -1.43 -18.19
CA GLY A 121 -19.23 -2.08 -17.62
C GLY A 121 -17.99 -1.85 -18.46
N ALA A 122 -16.83 -1.96 -17.84
CA ALA A 122 -15.53 -1.81 -18.49
C ALA A 122 -14.52 -2.80 -17.93
N GLY A 123 -13.62 -3.24 -18.81
CA GLY A 123 -12.42 -3.96 -18.46
C GLY A 123 -11.21 -3.21 -19.01
N TYR A 124 -10.12 -3.17 -18.25
CA TYR A 124 -8.86 -2.60 -18.69
C TYR A 124 -7.69 -3.46 -18.27
N GLN A 125 -6.68 -3.53 -19.11
CA GLN A 125 -5.44 -4.22 -18.82
C GLN A 125 -4.28 -3.27 -19.04
N VAL A 126 -3.36 -3.20 -18.07
CA VAL A 126 -2.19 -2.33 -18.15
C VAL A 126 -0.92 -3.14 -17.92
N ASN A 127 0.10 -2.85 -18.71
CA ASN A 127 1.48 -3.18 -18.37
C ASN A 127 2.05 -1.98 -17.62
N THR A 128 2.29 -2.13 -16.31
CA THR A 128 2.69 -1.02 -15.46
C THR A 128 4.15 -0.65 -15.68
N GLU A 129 4.36 0.60 -16.05
CA GLU A 129 5.68 1.25 -16.14
C GLU A 129 5.69 2.47 -15.21
N GLY A 130 6.88 3.04 -14.96
CA GLY A 130 7.01 4.29 -14.23
C GLY A 130 6.94 4.17 -12.72
N ALA A 131 7.20 2.97 -12.16
CA ALA A 131 7.49 2.85 -10.74
C ALA A 131 8.77 3.63 -10.44
N GLU A 132 8.66 4.67 -9.61
CA GLU A 132 9.79 5.46 -9.16
C GLU A 132 10.29 4.96 -7.81
N GLY A 133 11.55 5.28 -7.48
CA GLY A 133 12.16 4.90 -6.20
C GLY A 133 11.37 5.44 -5.01
N GLY A 134 11.35 4.67 -3.93
CA GLY A 134 10.88 5.13 -2.63
C GLY A 134 12.02 5.76 -1.84
N PHE A 135 11.72 6.80 -1.06
CA PHE A 135 12.67 7.49 -0.20
C PHE A 135 12.18 7.43 1.24
N ALA A 136 13.08 7.07 2.15
CA ALA A 136 12.78 7.03 3.57
C ALA A 136 14.00 7.43 4.40
N THR A 137 13.75 8.02 5.56
CA THR A 137 14.74 8.26 6.61
C THR A 137 14.19 7.71 7.90
N HIS A 138 14.97 6.86 8.58
CA HIS A 138 14.58 6.30 9.87
C HIS A 138 15.53 6.75 10.96
N ILE A 139 14.98 7.06 12.13
CA ILE A 139 15.70 7.51 13.32
C ILE A 139 15.44 6.50 14.43
N CYS A 140 16.50 6.07 15.11
CA CYS A 140 16.41 5.05 16.15
C CYS A 140 17.27 5.42 17.35
N ASP A 141 16.68 5.35 18.54
CA ASP A 141 17.38 5.40 19.81
C ASP A 141 17.37 4.00 20.45
N VAL A 142 18.53 3.56 20.92
CA VAL A 142 18.69 2.25 21.57
C VAL A 142 19.30 2.38 22.97
N GLU A 143 18.99 1.41 23.80
CA GLU A 143 19.68 1.12 25.05
C GLU A 143 20.39 -0.21 24.89
N VAL A 144 21.66 -0.28 25.22
CA VAL A 144 22.46 -1.52 25.17
C VAL A 144 22.87 -1.91 26.56
N ASP A 145 22.45 -3.08 27.01
CA ASP A 145 22.93 -3.74 28.21
C ASP A 145 24.29 -4.40 27.88
N ILE A 146 25.36 -3.81 28.38
CA ILE A 146 26.73 -4.25 28.07
C ILE A 146 27.13 -5.56 28.75
N ASP A 147 26.45 -5.93 29.83
CA ASP A 147 26.72 -7.16 30.57
C ASP A 147 25.98 -8.37 29.95
N LEU A 148 24.81 -8.12 29.35
CA LEU A 148 23.98 -9.14 28.73
C LEU A 148 24.00 -9.11 27.19
N GLY A 149 24.52 -8.07 26.58
CA GLY A 149 24.49 -7.86 25.13
C GLY A 149 23.10 -7.58 24.55
N ILE A 150 22.12 -7.24 25.39
CA ILE A 150 20.74 -7.02 24.99
C ILE A 150 20.60 -5.60 24.43
N VAL A 151 20.06 -5.48 23.22
CA VAL A 151 19.72 -4.20 22.59
C VAL A 151 18.21 -3.99 22.69
N ARG A 152 17.79 -2.88 23.27
CA ARG A 152 16.39 -2.44 23.33
C ARG A 152 16.20 -1.18 22.52
N VAL A 153 15.27 -1.21 21.57
CA VAL A 153 14.85 0.00 20.84
C VAL A 153 13.95 0.83 21.76
N LYS A 154 14.35 2.06 22.07
CA LYS A 154 13.65 2.95 22.99
C LYS A 154 12.71 3.91 22.26
N ARG A 155 13.09 4.34 21.06
CA ARG A 155 12.31 5.20 20.19
C ARG A 155 12.64 4.85 18.75
N TYR A 156 11.61 4.89 17.90
CA TYR A 156 11.79 4.66 16.47
C TYR A 156 10.85 5.56 15.67
N THR A 157 11.40 6.31 14.73
CA THR A 157 10.64 7.19 13.84
C THR A 157 10.92 6.84 12.40
N SER A 158 9.86 6.56 11.64
CA SER A 158 9.90 6.30 10.19
C SER A 158 9.34 7.51 9.45
N ILE A 159 10.16 8.12 8.59
CA ILE A 159 9.79 9.23 7.72
C ILE A 159 9.89 8.73 6.29
N GLN A 160 8.77 8.67 5.57
CA GLN A 160 8.75 8.05 4.23
C GLN A 160 7.94 8.87 3.24
N ASP A 161 8.49 9.03 2.03
CA ASP A 161 7.72 9.48 0.87
C ASP A 161 6.83 8.35 0.36
N VAL A 162 5.53 8.56 0.48
CA VAL A 162 4.48 7.59 0.14
C VAL A 162 3.74 7.94 -1.16
N GLY A 163 4.14 9.03 -1.82
CA GLY A 163 3.33 9.62 -2.87
C GLY A 163 2.02 10.17 -2.30
N LYS A 164 0.91 10.02 -3.00
CA LYS A 164 -0.41 10.33 -2.43
C LYS A 164 -0.88 9.18 -1.53
N ALA A 165 -1.15 9.46 -0.27
CA ALA A 165 -1.72 8.49 0.67
C ALA A 165 -3.24 8.37 0.43
N ILE A 166 -3.68 7.32 -0.27
CA ILE A 166 -5.10 7.08 -0.55
C ILE A 166 -5.89 6.74 0.73
N HIS A 167 -5.24 6.09 1.68
CA HIS A 167 -5.78 5.75 2.98
C HIS A 167 -4.67 5.89 4.03
N PRO A 168 -4.51 7.08 4.65
CA PRO A 168 -3.37 7.37 5.55
C PRO A 168 -3.19 6.36 6.67
N ASP A 169 -4.24 5.98 7.40
CA ASP A 169 -4.16 5.02 8.52
C ASP A 169 -3.61 3.66 8.07
N TYR A 170 -3.99 3.19 6.88
CA TYR A 170 -3.44 1.94 6.35
C TYR A 170 -2.00 2.07 5.86
N VAL A 171 -1.62 3.25 5.38
CA VAL A 171 -0.23 3.55 5.05
C VAL A 171 0.62 3.52 6.31
N GLU A 172 0.21 4.17 7.39
CA GLU A 172 0.87 4.10 8.69
C GLU A 172 1.01 2.66 9.19
N GLY A 173 -0.07 1.87 9.12
CA GLY A 173 -0.03 0.45 9.45
C GLY A 173 0.99 -0.35 8.64
N GLN A 174 1.19 -0.01 7.35
CA GLN A 174 2.25 -0.62 6.52
C GLN A 174 3.65 -0.19 6.98
N LEU A 175 3.83 1.09 7.35
CA LEU A 175 5.10 1.59 7.86
C LEU A 175 5.44 0.89 9.18
N HIS A 176 4.49 0.79 10.11
CA HIS A 176 4.67 0.06 11.37
C HIS A 176 5.10 -1.39 11.12
N GLY A 177 4.35 -2.12 10.28
CA GLY A 177 4.64 -3.52 9.98
C GLY A 177 6.01 -3.73 9.34
N GLY A 178 6.40 -2.89 8.40
CA GLY A 178 7.72 -2.95 7.78
C GLY A 178 8.86 -2.62 8.76
N CYS A 179 8.69 -1.60 9.61
CA CYS A 179 9.65 -1.27 10.65
C CYS A 179 9.84 -2.42 11.64
N VAL A 180 8.76 -3.04 12.11
CA VAL A 180 8.79 -4.18 13.03
C VAL A 180 9.55 -5.36 12.42
N GLN A 181 9.27 -5.70 11.16
CA GLN A 181 9.98 -6.75 10.46
C GLN A 181 11.48 -6.44 10.35
N GLY A 182 11.84 -5.20 10.03
CA GLY A 182 13.24 -4.78 9.94
C GLY A 182 13.95 -4.76 11.30
N ILE A 183 13.27 -4.40 12.39
CA ILE A 183 13.78 -4.47 13.77
C ILE A 183 14.05 -5.93 14.14
N GLY A 184 13.12 -6.83 13.85
CA GLY A 184 13.30 -8.25 14.08
C GLY A 184 14.50 -8.82 13.33
N TRP A 185 14.64 -8.48 12.07
CA TRP A 185 15.78 -8.89 11.26
C TRP A 185 17.12 -8.31 11.76
N ALA A 186 17.10 -7.09 12.29
CA ALA A 186 18.30 -6.47 12.85
C ALA A 186 18.75 -7.10 14.17
N LEU A 187 17.82 -7.60 15.02
CA LEU A 187 18.11 -7.95 16.40
C LEU A 187 17.93 -9.43 16.77
N SER A 188 16.98 -10.15 16.15
CA SER A 188 16.57 -11.45 16.67
C SER A 188 16.29 -12.53 15.62
N GLU A 189 15.89 -12.18 14.40
CA GLU A 189 15.47 -13.16 13.39
C GLU A 189 16.65 -13.72 12.62
N GLU A 190 16.88 -15.04 12.74
CA GLU A 190 17.96 -15.75 12.08
C GLU A 190 17.56 -17.21 11.83
N TYR A 191 17.93 -17.76 10.67
CA TYR A 191 17.89 -19.19 10.46
C TYR A 191 19.19 -19.83 10.99
N ILE A 192 19.04 -20.77 11.91
CA ILE A 192 20.18 -21.47 12.55
C ILE A 192 20.26 -22.87 11.98
N TYR A 193 21.27 -23.11 11.14
CA TYR A 193 21.53 -24.40 10.56
C TYR A 193 22.62 -25.14 11.36
N ASN A 194 22.37 -26.41 11.67
CA ASN A 194 23.38 -27.28 12.26
C ASN A 194 24.40 -27.80 11.22
N LYS A 195 25.35 -28.57 11.66
CA LYS A 195 26.43 -29.08 10.80
C LYS A 195 25.95 -30.03 9.69
N ASP A 196 24.79 -30.63 9.86
CA ASP A 196 24.20 -31.57 8.90
C ASP A 196 23.25 -30.82 7.91
N GLY A 197 23.14 -29.49 8.01
CA GLY A 197 22.30 -28.65 7.17
C GLY A 197 20.82 -28.63 7.56
N HIS A 198 20.47 -29.16 8.72
CA HIS A 198 19.12 -29.06 9.25
C HIS A 198 18.90 -27.72 9.94
N LEU A 199 17.70 -27.14 9.79
CA LEU A 199 17.28 -25.94 10.47
C LEU A 199 16.87 -26.27 11.92
N ASP A 200 17.58 -25.72 12.90
CA ASP A 200 17.35 -26.02 14.32
C ASP A 200 16.20 -25.22 14.93
N ASN A 201 15.87 -24.04 14.36
CA ASN A 201 14.83 -23.14 14.87
C ASN A 201 13.63 -23.06 13.93
N THR A 202 12.95 -24.17 13.73
CA THR A 202 11.83 -24.30 12.76
C THR A 202 10.49 -23.82 13.26
N GLY A 203 10.31 -23.65 14.56
CA GLY A 203 9.02 -23.34 15.19
C GLY A 203 8.89 -21.89 15.66
N PHE A 204 7.67 -21.46 15.94
CA PHE A 204 7.40 -20.12 16.51
C PHE A 204 7.97 -19.90 17.91
N LEU A 205 8.40 -20.96 18.61
CA LEU A 205 9.10 -20.83 19.89
C LEU A 205 10.56 -20.45 19.72
N ASP A 206 11.19 -20.92 18.64
CA ASP A 206 12.62 -20.84 18.42
C ASP A 206 12.98 -19.74 17.42
N TYR A 207 12.14 -19.50 16.43
CA TYR A 207 12.28 -18.36 15.51
C TYR A 207 11.71 -17.10 16.14
N ARG A 208 12.58 -16.21 16.57
CA ARG A 208 12.25 -15.07 17.46
C ARG A 208 11.79 -13.83 16.69
N MET A 209 10.56 -13.87 16.18
CA MET A 209 9.90 -12.63 15.70
C MET A 209 9.62 -11.68 16.87
N PRO A 210 9.73 -10.35 16.68
CA PRO A 210 9.35 -9.38 17.69
C PRO A 210 7.87 -9.52 18.09
N VAL A 211 7.61 -9.41 19.39
CA VAL A 211 6.26 -9.26 19.93
C VAL A 211 6.03 -7.84 20.43
N CYS A 212 4.78 -7.48 20.73
CA CYS A 212 4.43 -6.09 21.11
C CYS A 212 5.25 -5.55 22.29
N SER A 213 5.69 -6.41 23.24
CA SER A 213 6.51 -6.01 24.40
C SER A 213 7.98 -5.72 24.02
N ASP A 214 8.44 -6.13 22.87
CA ASP A 214 9.83 -5.94 22.43
C ASP A 214 10.04 -4.59 21.73
N LEU A 215 8.99 -3.87 21.46
CA LEU A 215 8.96 -2.70 20.60
C LEU A 215 8.51 -1.44 21.36
N PRO A 216 9.08 -0.26 21.05
CA PRO A 216 8.52 1.01 21.48
C PRO A 216 7.25 1.33 20.67
N MET A 217 6.56 2.42 21.03
CA MET A 217 5.65 3.07 20.08
C MET A 217 6.46 3.56 18.87
N LEU A 218 5.93 3.27 17.69
CA LEU A 218 6.57 3.67 16.43
C LEU A 218 5.93 4.96 15.93
N ASP A 219 6.75 6.00 15.74
CA ASP A 219 6.29 7.24 15.13
C ASP A 219 6.42 7.15 13.62
N THR A 220 5.40 7.62 12.91
CA THR A 220 5.39 7.68 11.44
C THR A 220 5.17 9.09 10.95
N VAL A 221 5.90 9.48 9.91
CA VAL A 221 5.73 10.75 9.20
C VAL A 221 5.57 10.46 7.72
N LEU A 222 4.40 10.74 7.19
CA LEU A 222 4.10 10.57 5.77
C LEU A 222 4.51 11.84 5.02
N ILE A 223 5.40 11.70 4.05
CA ILE A 223 5.73 12.74 3.08
C ILE A 223 4.96 12.41 1.81
N GLU A 224 4.14 13.34 1.35
CA GLU A 224 3.31 13.15 0.17
C GLU A 224 3.85 13.96 -1.02
N ILE A 225 4.75 13.34 -1.78
CA ILE A 225 5.22 13.87 -3.07
C ILE A 225 4.62 13.00 -4.18
N PRO A 226 3.53 13.47 -4.85
CA PRO A 226 2.83 12.66 -5.83
C PRO A 226 3.76 12.15 -6.93
N ASN A 227 3.63 10.86 -7.28
CA ASN A 227 4.34 10.29 -8.41
C ASN A 227 3.75 10.84 -9.73
N PRO A 228 4.52 11.61 -10.52
CA PRO A 228 3.99 12.24 -11.74
C PRO A 228 3.63 11.24 -12.84
N LYS A 229 4.13 10.00 -12.76
CA LYS A 229 3.86 8.93 -13.73
C LYS A 229 2.68 8.05 -13.34
N HIS A 230 2.01 8.36 -12.22
CA HIS A 230 0.86 7.60 -11.74
C HIS A 230 -0.39 8.46 -11.67
N PRO A 231 -1.55 8.04 -12.24
CA PRO A 231 -2.75 8.86 -12.31
C PRO A 231 -3.29 9.31 -10.94
N GLN A 232 -3.04 8.52 -9.89
CA GLN A 232 -3.39 8.85 -8.51
C GLN A 232 -2.20 9.32 -7.68
N GLY A 233 -1.02 9.49 -8.27
CA GLY A 233 0.17 9.95 -7.57
C GLY A 233 0.76 8.99 -6.53
N VAL A 234 0.33 7.72 -6.48
CA VAL A 234 0.77 6.77 -5.45
C VAL A 234 2.18 6.24 -5.68
N ARG A 235 2.83 5.83 -4.58
CA ARG A 235 4.09 5.06 -4.55
C ARG A 235 3.88 3.75 -3.80
N GLY A 236 4.80 2.80 -3.95
CA GLY A 236 4.82 1.59 -3.14
C GLY A 236 5.28 1.90 -1.72
N VAL A 237 4.54 1.41 -0.72
CA VAL A 237 4.83 1.70 0.70
C VAL A 237 5.02 0.45 1.56
N GLY A 238 4.69 -0.74 1.05
CA GLY A 238 4.67 -1.96 1.86
C GLY A 238 6.06 -2.47 2.25
N GLU A 239 7.03 -2.43 1.34
CA GLU A 239 8.36 -3.03 1.55
C GLU A 239 9.44 -1.97 1.82
N VAL A 240 9.22 -0.71 1.52
CA VAL A 240 10.20 0.36 1.75
C VAL A 240 10.59 0.49 3.22
N PRO A 241 9.67 0.46 4.20
CA PRO A 241 10.00 0.66 5.61
C PRO A 241 10.76 -0.51 6.26
N LEU A 242 10.85 -1.66 5.58
CA LEU A 242 11.64 -2.80 6.04
C LEU A 242 13.16 -2.56 5.92
N VAL A 243 13.60 -1.79 4.95
CA VAL A 243 15.03 -1.68 4.59
C VAL A 243 15.83 -0.81 5.56
N PRO A 244 15.41 0.40 5.95
CA PRO A 244 16.21 1.28 6.79
C PRO A 244 16.47 0.79 8.23
N PRO A 245 15.60 0.00 8.89
CA PRO A 245 15.83 -0.42 10.28
C PRO A 245 17.16 -1.15 10.51
N LEU A 246 17.60 -1.97 9.55
CA LEU A 246 18.85 -2.70 9.67
C LEU A 246 20.04 -1.76 9.88
N ALA A 247 20.10 -0.71 9.08
CA ALA A 247 21.17 0.30 9.17
C ALA A 247 20.95 1.27 10.35
N ALA A 248 19.71 1.71 10.60
CA ALA A 248 19.40 2.65 11.67
C ALA A 248 19.78 2.06 13.03
N ILE A 249 19.38 0.82 13.31
CA ILE A 249 19.70 0.13 14.57
C ILE A 249 21.20 -0.15 14.67
N SER A 250 21.84 -0.62 13.60
CA SER A 250 23.28 -0.85 13.58
C SER A 250 24.08 0.44 13.87
N ASN A 251 23.64 1.57 13.35
CA ASN A 251 24.23 2.86 13.63
C ASN A 251 24.01 3.30 15.09
N ALA A 252 22.80 3.10 15.62
CA ALA A 252 22.48 3.43 17.01
C ALA A 252 23.30 2.58 17.99
N VAL A 253 23.44 1.27 17.74
CA VAL A 253 24.31 0.38 18.54
C VAL A 253 25.76 0.83 18.47
N TYR A 254 26.26 1.17 17.29
CA TYR A 254 27.61 1.73 17.15
C TYR A 254 27.82 2.99 17.99
N GLN A 255 26.86 3.91 18.01
CA GLN A 255 26.94 5.11 18.83
C GLN A 255 26.95 4.78 20.34
N ALA A 256 26.22 3.74 20.75
CA ALA A 256 26.13 3.34 22.16
C ALA A 256 27.41 2.65 22.67
N ILE A 257 28.06 1.78 21.88
CA ILE A 257 29.17 0.95 22.33
C ILE A 257 30.53 1.25 21.66
N GLY A 258 30.55 2.15 20.67
CA GLY A 258 31.77 2.55 19.94
C GLY A 258 32.33 1.48 19.01
N LYS A 259 31.64 0.35 18.80
CA LYS A 259 32.09 -0.78 17.97
C LYS A 259 31.04 -1.13 16.92
N ARG A 260 31.49 -1.42 15.69
CA ARG A 260 30.62 -1.71 14.53
C ARG A 260 30.33 -3.19 14.40
N SER A 261 29.05 -3.57 14.24
CA SER A 261 28.64 -4.88 13.76
C SER A 261 28.72 -4.95 12.24
N TYR A 262 29.25 -6.03 11.70
CA TYR A 262 29.28 -6.32 10.25
C TYR A 262 28.39 -7.51 9.87
N SER A 263 27.62 -8.03 10.84
CA SER A 263 26.66 -9.12 10.60
C SER A 263 25.38 -8.91 11.37
N LEU A 264 24.29 -9.45 10.86
CA LEU A 264 22.97 -9.45 11.46
C LEU A 264 22.51 -10.91 11.71
N PRO A 265 21.56 -11.10 12.63
CA PRO A 265 21.07 -10.15 13.62
C PRO A 265 22.14 -9.81 14.67
N MET A 266 22.00 -8.66 15.31
CA MET A 266 22.79 -8.26 16.48
C MET A 266 22.20 -8.89 17.74
N SER A 267 22.15 -10.23 17.76
CA SER A 267 21.67 -11.00 18.91
C SER A 267 22.59 -10.85 20.13
N PRO A 268 22.11 -11.05 21.36
CA PRO A 268 22.87 -10.83 22.56
C PRO A 268 24.26 -11.50 22.56
N PRO A 269 24.43 -12.76 22.15
CA PRO A 269 25.77 -13.38 22.08
C PRO A 269 26.70 -12.71 21.07
N LYS A 270 26.16 -12.19 19.95
CA LYS A 270 26.96 -11.49 18.94
C LYS A 270 27.37 -10.10 19.43
N VAL A 271 26.48 -9.40 20.12
CA VAL A 271 26.79 -8.07 20.72
C VAL A 271 27.85 -8.19 21.80
N LEU A 272 27.76 -9.21 22.68
CA LEU A 272 28.82 -9.48 23.68
C LEU A 272 30.19 -9.72 23.05
N LYS A 273 30.27 -10.55 22.01
CA LYS A 273 31.52 -10.77 21.27
C LYS A 273 32.10 -9.47 20.70
N ILE A 274 31.25 -8.59 20.16
CA ILE A 274 31.68 -7.30 19.66
C ILE A 274 32.20 -6.42 20.80
N ILE A 275 31.55 -6.40 21.96
CA ILE A 275 31.97 -5.64 23.15
C ILE A 275 33.31 -6.16 23.67
N GLU A 276 33.52 -7.45 23.72
CA GLU A 276 34.74 -8.09 24.16
C GLU A 276 35.92 -7.93 23.17
N GLY A 277 35.62 -7.64 21.91
CA GLY A 277 36.62 -7.49 20.85
C GLY A 277 37.03 -8.79 20.18
N ASN A 278 36.16 -9.80 20.24
CA ASN A 278 36.33 -11.13 19.66
C ASN A 278 35.64 -11.30 18.30
#